data_d11ee68b47984f0aa677b25aa57d15b0
#
_entry.id   d11ee68b47984f0aa677b25aa57d15b0
#
_cell.length_a   1.000
_cell.length_b   1.000
_cell.length_c   1.000
_cell.angle_alpha   90.00
_cell.angle_beta   90.00
_cell.angle_gamma   90.00
#
_symmetry.space_group_name_H-M   'P 1'
#
loop_
_entity.id
_entity.type
_entity.pdbx_description
1 polymer ?
#
loop_
_entity_poly.entity_id
_entity_poly.type
_entity_poly.pdbx_seq_one_letter_code
_entity_poly.pdbx_strand_id
1 'polypeptide(L)'
;MALTDSLTGVFNRRYVSAHLPRLMERSWESQKPVAILMFDIDHFKTVNDTYGHGVGDEVLREVANRTNRNLRNFDLVARYGGEEFIVVMPDTDRDAAYAVAERLRRRVGEETFAVSTQAAEITVTISIGVAVVDGVGDTADAILKRADDALYQAKRSGRNRTVASGVAEAPVG
;
A
#
# COMPACT_ATOMS: atom_id res chain seq x y z
N MET A 1 24.44 -1.86 0.91
CA MET A 1 23.27 -2.45 1.56
C MET A 1 22.12 -2.51 0.58
N ALA A 2 21.42 -3.64 0.55
CA ALA A 2 20.29 -3.81 -0.36
C ALA A 2 19.19 -2.78 -0.08
N LEU A 3 18.64 -2.21 -1.14
CA LEU A 3 17.53 -1.24 -1.09
C LEU A 3 16.23 -1.86 -1.63
N THR A 4 16.32 -3.06 -2.17
CA THR A 4 15.17 -3.78 -2.76
C THR A 4 14.86 -5.05 -2.00
N ASP A 5 13.59 -5.44 -2.05
CA ASP A 5 13.13 -6.71 -1.51
C ASP A 5 13.47 -7.86 -2.47
N SER A 6 14.15 -8.87 -1.97
CA SER A 6 14.63 -9.98 -2.79
C SER A 6 13.52 -10.83 -3.39
N LEU A 7 12.37 -10.92 -2.72
CA LEU A 7 11.24 -11.73 -3.19
C LEU A 7 10.47 -11.05 -4.31
N THR A 8 10.16 -9.78 -4.15
CA THR A 8 9.24 -9.05 -5.05
C THR A 8 9.95 -8.11 -6.01
N GLY A 9 11.20 -7.75 -5.74
CA GLY A 9 11.97 -6.81 -6.55
C GLY A 9 11.61 -5.34 -6.32
N VAL A 10 10.60 -5.03 -5.56
CA VAL A 10 10.25 -3.65 -5.18
C VAL A 10 11.22 -3.14 -4.11
N PHE A 11 11.16 -1.85 -3.80
CA PHE A 11 11.98 -1.30 -2.72
C PHE A 11 11.64 -1.96 -1.38
N ASN A 12 12.51 -1.81 -0.41
CA ASN A 12 12.29 -2.28 0.94
C ASN A 12 12.02 -1.12 1.90
N ARG A 13 11.71 -1.46 3.16
CA ARG A 13 11.44 -0.47 4.22
C ARG A 13 12.58 0.52 4.40
N ARG A 14 13.82 0.07 4.28
CA ARG A 14 15.01 0.92 4.44
C ARG A 14 15.06 2.04 3.41
N TYR A 15 14.71 1.74 2.18
CA TYR A 15 14.64 2.74 1.12
C TYR A 15 13.63 3.84 1.45
N VAL A 16 12.44 3.46 1.91
CA VAL A 16 11.39 4.41 2.31
C VAL A 16 11.87 5.30 3.44
N SER A 17 12.50 4.72 4.46
CA SER A 17 13.03 5.47 5.61
C SER A 17 14.05 6.52 5.21
N ALA A 18 14.85 6.23 4.19
CA ALA A 18 15.86 7.16 3.68
C ALA A 18 15.27 8.25 2.76
N HIS A 19 14.26 7.91 1.97
CA HIS A 19 13.74 8.80 0.92
C HIS A 19 12.54 9.64 1.34
N LEU A 20 11.67 9.11 2.18
CA LEU A 20 10.43 9.81 2.55
C LEU A 20 10.68 11.19 3.17
N PRO A 21 11.63 11.37 4.10
CA PRO A 21 11.90 12.70 4.66
C PRO A 21 12.28 13.73 3.60
N ARG A 22 13.06 13.32 2.59
CA ARG A 22 13.48 14.22 1.48
C ARG A 22 12.31 14.59 0.58
N LEU A 23 11.42 13.65 0.29
CA LEU A 23 10.23 13.92 -0.49
C LEU A 23 9.29 14.87 0.23
N MET A 24 9.16 14.73 1.54
CA MET A 24 8.36 15.64 2.36
C MET A 24 8.95 17.05 2.39
N GLU A 25 10.25 17.16 2.52
CA GLU A 25 10.96 18.45 2.47
C GLU A 25 10.74 19.14 1.11
N ARG A 26 10.87 18.41 0.00
CA ARG A 26 10.57 18.93 -1.34
C ARG A 26 9.11 19.35 -1.49
N SER A 27 8.19 18.61 -0.89
CA SER A 27 6.77 18.94 -0.87
C SER A 27 6.54 20.33 -0.26
N TRP A 28 7.18 20.60 0.86
CA TRP A 28 7.06 21.93 1.52
C TRP A 28 7.63 23.05 0.66
N GLU A 29 8.83 22.83 0.09
CA GLU A 29 9.50 23.83 -0.74
C GLU A 29 8.73 24.14 -2.02
N SER A 30 8.17 23.13 -2.66
CA SER A 30 7.44 23.27 -3.93
C SER A 30 5.94 23.52 -3.74
N GLN A 31 5.41 23.40 -2.53
CA GLN A 31 3.98 23.47 -2.20
C GLN A 31 3.13 22.44 -2.97
N LYS A 32 3.73 21.28 -3.27
CA LYS A 32 3.05 20.16 -3.91
C LYS A 32 2.84 19.04 -2.90
N PRO A 33 1.65 18.41 -2.89
CA PRO A 33 1.36 17.37 -1.89
C PRO A 33 2.14 16.08 -2.14
N VAL A 34 2.38 15.33 -1.07
CA VAL A 34 2.87 13.94 -1.13
C VAL A 34 1.82 13.08 -0.44
N ALA A 35 1.43 12.00 -1.10
CA ALA A 35 0.50 11.02 -0.54
C ALA A 35 1.19 9.68 -0.31
N ILE A 36 0.68 8.95 0.67
CA ILE A 36 1.12 7.60 1.01
C ILE A 36 -0.09 6.69 1.02
N LEU A 37 0.06 5.52 0.39
CA LEU A 37 -0.82 4.38 0.59
C LEU A 37 -0.07 3.36 1.44
N MET A 38 -0.72 2.83 2.45
CA MET A 38 -0.23 1.68 3.20
C MET A 38 -1.28 0.58 3.09
N PHE A 39 -0.88 -0.62 2.65
CA PHE A 39 -1.86 -1.68 2.47
C PHE A 39 -1.32 -3.05 2.86
N ASP A 40 -2.24 -3.91 3.24
CA ASP A 40 -2.01 -5.31 3.59
C ASP A 40 -2.84 -6.21 2.71
N ILE A 41 -2.33 -7.40 2.46
CA ILE A 41 -3.09 -8.48 1.82
C ILE A 41 -4.03 -9.09 2.86
N ASP A 42 -5.33 -9.00 2.61
CA ASP A 42 -6.35 -9.52 3.50
C ASP A 42 -6.24 -11.06 3.62
N HIS A 43 -6.26 -11.56 4.84
CA HIS A 43 -6.23 -12.99 5.12
C HIS A 43 -5.03 -13.73 4.52
N PHE A 44 -3.89 -13.06 4.44
CA PHE A 44 -2.68 -13.66 3.86
C PHE A 44 -2.21 -14.91 4.63
N LYS A 45 -2.37 -14.91 5.95
CA LYS A 45 -2.09 -16.10 6.76
C LYS A 45 -2.92 -17.31 6.30
N THR A 46 -4.18 -17.10 5.96
CA THR A 46 -5.04 -18.16 5.44
C THR A 46 -4.51 -18.71 4.11
N VAL A 47 -4.00 -17.87 3.24
CA VAL A 47 -3.35 -18.31 1.98
C VAL A 47 -2.18 -19.24 2.29
N ASN A 48 -1.28 -18.82 3.19
CA ASN A 48 -0.14 -19.64 3.58
C ASN A 48 -0.57 -20.96 4.25
N ASP A 49 -1.54 -20.91 5.14
CA ASP A 49 -2.01 -22.09 5.86
C ASP A 49 -2.73 -23.08 4.93
N THR A 50 -3.43 -22.58 3.93
CA THR A 50 -4.20 -23.42 2.99
C THR A 50 -3.34 -23.97 1.86
N TYR A 51 -2.47 -23.15 1.28
CA TYR A 51 -1.75 -23.45 0.04
C TYR A 51 -0.23 -23.56 0.22
N GLY A 52 0.29 -23.18 1.38
CA GLY A 52 1.72 -23.20 1.68
C GLY A 52 2.43 -21.88 1.37
N HIS A 53 3.61 -21.70 1.94
CA HIS A 53 4.40 -20.48 1.79
C HIS A 53 4.85 -20.20 0.36
N GLY A 54 5.06 -21.24 -0.45
CA GLY A 54 5.40 -21.07 -1.86
C GLY A 54 4.33 -20.33 -2.63
N VAL A 55 3.06 -20.66 -2.39
CA VAL A 55 1.93 -19.95 -2.99
C VAL A 55 1.79 -18.56 -2.41
N GLY A 56 2.00 -18.39 -1.11
CA GLY A 56 2.03 -17.06 -0.49
C GLY A 56 3.09 -16.16 -1.14
N ASP A 57 4.27 -16.68 -1.44
CA ASP A 57 5.32 -15.95 -2.15
C ASP A 57 4.88 -15.55 -3.56
N GLU A 58 4.21 -16.43 -4.29
CA GLU A 58 3.65 -16.12 -5.61
C GLU A 58 2.61 -14.99 -5.53
N VAL A 59 1.76 -15.01 -4.52
CA VAL A 59 0.77 -13.97 -4.27
C VAL A 59 1.46 -12.63 -3.99
N LEU A 60 2.48 -12.62 -3.14
CA LEU A 60 3.25 -11.41 -2.85
C LEU A 60 3.89 -10.81 -4.10
N ARG A 61 4.49 -11.64 -4.95
CA ARG A 61 5.08 -11.19 -6.22
C ARG A 61 4.03 -10.59 -7.16
N GLU A 62 2.89 -11.23 -7.28
CA GLU A 62 1.84 -10.76 -8.18
C GLU A 62 1.19 -9.48 -7.66
N VAL A 63 0.98 -9.35 -6.35
CA VAL A 63 0.50 -8.09 -5.75
C VAL A 63 1.49 -6.96 -6.03
N ALA A 64 2.78 -7.20 -5.86
CA ALA A 64 3.82 -6.23 -6.19
C ALA A 64 3.79 -5.84 -7.67
N ASN A 65 3.64 -6.81 -8.58
CA ASN A 65 3.56 -6.56 -10.02
C ASN A 65 2.32 -5.76 -10.39
N ARG A 66 1.16 -6.09 -9.85
CA ARG A 66 -0.08 -5.34 -10.08
C ARG A 66 0.03 -3.91 -9.57
N THR A 67 0.67 -3.73 -8.43
CA THR A 67 0.93 -2.40 -7.86
C THR A 67 1.80 -1.58 -8.82
N ASN A 68 2.92 -2.11 -9.25
CA ASN A 68 3.81 -1.42 -10.18
C ASN A 68 3.12 -1.02 -11.50
N ARG A 69 2.30 -1.90 -12.06
CA ARG A 69 1.57 -1.63 -13.30
C ARG A 69 0.55 -0.51 -13.19
N ASN A 70 0.13 -0.19 -11.98
CA ASN A 70 -0.88 0.84 -11.72
C ASN A 70 -0.30 2.16 -11.23
N LEU A 71 1.03 2.29 -11.21
CA LEU A 71 1.74 3.47 -10.71
C LEU A 71 2.46 4.21 -11.84
N ARG A 72 2.69 5.50 -11.62
CA ARG A 72 3.52 6.34 -12.50
C ARG A 72 5.00 6.04 -12.25
N ASN A 73 5.88 6.43 -13.19
CA ASN A 73 7.33 6.16 -13.09
C ASN A 73 7.99 6.77 -11.85
N PHE A 74 7.47 7.88 -11.35
CA PHE A 74 8.02 8.56 -10.18
C PHE A 74 7.32 8.20 -8.87
N ASP A 75 6.28 7.38 -8.92
CA ASP A 75 5.72 6.76 -7.73
C ASP A 75 6.62 5.60 -7.32
N LEU A 76 6.73 5.35 -6.04
CA LEU A 76 7.49 4.21 -5.57
C LEU A 76 6.61 3.25 -4.78
N VAL A 77 6.92 1.96 -4.91
CA VAL A 77 6.34 0.92 -4.08
C VAL A 77 7.44 0.20 -3.33
N ALA A 78 7.18 -0.11 -2.07
CA ALA A 78 8.08 -0.86 -1.21
C ALA A 78 7.32 -1.93 -0.45
N ARG A 79 8.00 -3.03 -0.18
CA ARG A 79 7.52 -4.03 0.78
C ARG A 79 7.95 -3.57 2.17
N TYR A 80 6.97 -3.28 3.01
CA TYR A 80 7.21 -2.64 4.30
C TYR A 80 7.26 -3.64 5.46
N GLY A 81 6.52 -4.73 5.33
CA GLY A 81 6.48 -5.85 6.25
C GLY A 81 6.28 -7.16 5.49
N GLY A 82 5.92 -8.25 6.16
CA GLY A 82 5.73 -9.55 5.53
C GLY A 82 4.73 -9.54 4.39
N GLU A 83 3.56 -8.96 4.62
CA GLU A 83 2.45 -8.84 3.68
C GLU A 83 1.99 -7.39 3.50
N GLU A 84 2.79 -6.46 4.01
CA GLU A 84 2.50 -5.04 4.04
C GLU A 84 3.34 -4.30 3.01
N PHE A 85 2.67 -3.42 2.26
CA PHE A 85 3.28 -2.60 1.22
C PHE A 85 2.99 -1.13 1.47
N ILE A 86 3.89 -0.29 1.00
CA ILE A 86 3.72 1.15 1.01
C ILE A 86 3.93 1.69 -0.40
N VAL A 87 3.08 2.64 -0.78
CA VAL A 87 3.23 3.40 -2.03
C VAL A 87 3.45 4.86 -1.67
N VAL A 88 4.47 5.48 -2.22
CA VAL A 88 4.73 6.91 -2.04
C VAL A 88 4.51 7.62 -3.36
N MET A 89 3.65 8.62 -3.35
CA MET A 89 3.21 9.34 -4.54
C MET A 89 3.49 10.84 -4.40
N PRO A 90 4.57 11.32 -5.02
CA PRO A 90 4.84 12.76 -5.08
C PRO A 90 3.78 13.49 -5.90
N ASP A 91 3.58 14.76 -5.61
CA ASP A 91 2.66 15.63 -6.35
C ASP A 91 1.26 15.01 -6.51
N THR A 92 0.73 14.48 -5.40
CA THR A 92 -0.54 13.76 -5.38
C THR A 92 -1.35 14.18 -4.15
N ASP A 93 -2.52 14.73 -4.38
CA ASP A 93 -3.44 15.11 -3.30
C ASP A 93 -4.27 13.91 -2.81
N ARG A 94 -5.08 14.14 -1.79
CA ARG A 94 -5.89 13.09 -1.16
C ARG A 94 -6.85 12.43 -2.16
N ASP A 95 -7.57 13.22 -2.96
CA ASP A 95 -8.56 12.68 -3.89
C ASP A 95 -7.91 11.83 -4.97
N ALA A 96 -6.78 12.29 -5.51
CA ALA A 96 -6.00 11.54 -6.48
C ALA A 96 -5.43 10.26 -5.88
N ALA A 97 -4.91 10.33 -4.65
CA ALA A 97 -4.39 9.16 -3.95
C ALA A 97 -5.48 8.13 -3.67
N TYR A 98 -6.65 8.60 -3.23
CA TYR A 98 -7.79 7.72 -2.99
C TYR A 98 -8.25 7.02 -4.27
N ALA A 99 -8.27 7.73 -5.40
CA ALA A 99 -8.62 7.15 -6.69
C ALA A 99 -7.63 6.06 -7.13
N VAL A 100 -6.33 6.31 -6.94
CA VAL A 100 -5.28 5.30 -7.21
C VAL A 100 -5.45 4.09 -6.29
N ALA A 101 -5.68 4.32 -5.00
CA ALA A 101 -5.90 3.24 -4.03
C ALA A 101 -7.11 2.36 -4.42
N GLU A 102 -8.23 2.97 -4.80
CA GLU A 102 -9.42 2.23 -5.20
C GLU A 102 -9.22 1.47 -6.51
N ARG A 103 -8.50 2.04 -7.46
CA ARG A 103 -8.13 1.32 -8.68
C ARG A 103 -7.27 0.10 -8.36
N LEU A 104 -6.26 0.27 -7.50
CA LEU A 104 -5.39 -0.82 -7.09
C LEU A 104 -6.16 -1.91 -6.36
N ARG A 105 -7.03 -1.53 -5.43
CA ARG A 105 -7.88 -2.47 -4.69
C ARG A 105 -8.72 -3.33 -5.63
N ARG A 106 -9.34 -2.72 -6.62
CA ARG A 106 -10.14 -3.44 -7.62
C ARG A 106 -9.28 -4.37 -8.48
N ARG A 107 -8.13 -3.89 -8.95
CA ARG A 107 -7.22 -4.69 -9.79
C ARG A 107 -6.70 -5.92 -9.04
N VAL A 108 -6.43 -5.80 -7.76
CA VAL A 108 -6.02 -6.94 -6.94
C VAL A 108 -7.19 -7.89 -6.69
N GLY A 109 -8.35 -7.36 -6.31
CA GLY A 109 -9.49 -8.16 -5.85
C GLY A 109 -10.32 -8.81 -6.95
N GLU A 110 -10.35 -8.22 -8.14
CA GLU A 110 -11.22 -8.68 -9.24
C GLU A 110 -10.54 -9.70 -10.16
N GLU A 111 -9.22 -9.70 -10.24
CA GLU A 111 -8.47 -10.63 -11.08
C GLU A 111 -7.96 -11.81 -10.26
N THR A 112 -8.19 -13.02 -10.74
CA THR A 112 -7.66 -14.22 -10.09
C THR A 112 -6.14 -14.28 -10.18
N PHE A 113 -5.53 -14.97 -9.22
CA PHE A 113 -4.09 -15.21 -9.17
C PHE A 113 -3.80 -16.59 -9.73
N ALA A 114 -3.01 -16.66 -10.78
CA ALA A 114 -2.47 -17.93 -11.27
C ALA A 114 -1.35 -18.38 -10.33
N VAL A 115 -1.52 -19.52 -9.70
CA VAL A 115 -0.55 -20.09 -8.78
C VAL A 115 -0.19 -21.49 -9.20
N SER A 116 1.02 -21.93 -8.82
CA SER A 116 1.57 -23.22 -9.28
C SER A 116 0.98 -24.45 -8.58
N THR A 117 0.01 -24.29 -7.71
CA THR A 117 -0.67 -25.45 -7.15
C THR A 117 -1.77 -25.95 -8.08
N GLN A 118 -2.05 -27.25 -7.97
CA GLN A 118 -2.90 -28.01 -8.89
C GLN A 118 -4.34 -27.54 -9.01
N ALA A 119 -4.79 -26.62 -8.24
CA ALA A 119 -6.21 -26.45 -8.17
C ALA A 119 -6.64 -25.05 -8.42
N ALA A 120 -5.77 -24.08 -8.67
CA ALA A 120 -6.51 -22.93 -8.36
C ALA A 120 -6.04 -21.63 -8.88
N GLU A 121 -6.98 -21.05 -9.37
CA GLU A 121 -7.18 -19.62 -9.32
C GLU A 121 -7.59 -19.26 -7.90
N ILE A 122 -6.76 -18.46 -7.21
CA ILE A 122 -7.12 -17.90 -5.92
C ILE A 122 -7.42 -16.42 -6.06
N THR A 123 -8.26 -15.93 -5.17
CA THR A 123 -8.60 -14.52 -5.10
C THR A 123 -8.16 -13.98 -3.75
N VAL A 124 -7.52 -12.82 -3.76
CA VAL A 124 -7.19 -12.09 -2.54
C VAL A 124 -7.63 -10.64 -2.70
N THR A 125 -7.89 -10.00 -1.58
CA THR A 125 -8.19 -8.57 -1.53
C THR A 125 -7.14 -7.84 -0.71
N ILE A 126 -7.12 -6.52 -0.79
CA ILE A 126 -6.27 -5.67 0.03
C ILE A 126 -7.09 -4.63 0.76
N SER A 127 -6.63 -4.25 1.93
CA SER A 127 -7.14 -3.11 2.69
C SER A 127 -6.10 -2.00 2.64
N ILE A 128 -6.53 -0.77 2.42
CA ILE A 128 -5.64 0.35 2.14
C ILE A 128 -5.95 1.52 3.06
N GLY A 129 -4.89 2.09 3.66
CA GLY A 129 -4.94 3.38 4.34
C GLY A 129 -4.25 4.45 3.50
N VAL A 130 -4.84 5.61 3.39
CA VAL A 130 -4.32 6.77 2.65
C VAL A 130 -4.01 7.90 3.62
N ALA A 131 -2.85 8.50 3.50
CA ALA A 131 -2.49 9.72 4.21
C ALA A 131 -1.78 10.70 3.27
N VAL A 132 -1.92 11.98 3.53
CA VAL A 132 -1.29 13.05 2.73
C VAL A 132 -0.56 13.98 3.69
N VAL A 133 0.52 14.60 3.22
CA VAL A 133 1.27 15.58 4.00
C VAL A 133 0.34 16.70 4.46
N ASP A 134 0.36 16.98 5.75
CA ASP A 134 -0.49 17.94 6.43
C ASP A 134 0.33 19.15 6.89
N GLY A 135 0.67 20.01 5.93
CA GLY A 135 1.31 21.29 6.22
C GLY A 135 2.78 21.22 6.60
N VAL A 136 3.32 22.41 6.86
CA VAL A 136 4.71 22.57 7.31
C VAL A 136 4.87 22.00 8.72
N GLY A 137 5.89 21.19 8.92
CA GLY A 137 6.17 20.55 10.21
C GLY A 137 5.65 19.12 10.31
N ASP A 138 4.93 18.61 9.32
CA ASP A 138 4.58 17.19 9.25
C ASP A 138 5.86 16.36 9.06
N THR A 139 5.91 15.20 9.67
CA THR A 139 7.09 14.33 9.64
C THR A 139 6.79 13.01 8.93
N ALA A 140 7.85 12.33 8.48
CA ALA A 140 7.72 11.00 7.91
C ALA A 140 7.05 10.03 8.89
N ASP A 141 7.45 10.05 10.16
CA ASP A 141 6.83 9.19 11.18
C ASP A 141 5.35 9.51 11.38
N ALA A 142 4.98 10.78 11.36
CA ALA A 142 3.59 11.21 11.55
C ALA A 142 2.69 10.79 10.39
N ILE A 143 3.13 10.97 9.14
CA ILE A 143 2.34 10.57 7.98
C ILE A 143 2.23 9.04 7.87
N LEU A 144 3.30 8.31 8.19
CA LEU A 144 3.28 6.86 8.23
C LEU A 144 2.28 6.35 9.27
N LYS A 145 2.26 6.97 10.44
CA LYS A 145 1.31 6.62 11.50
C LYS A 145 -0.14 6.88 11.06
N ARG A 146 -0.41 8.01 10.42
CA ARG A 146 -1.75 8.29 9.91
C ARG A 146 -2.20 7.29 8.86
N ALA A 147 -1.31 6.89 7.95
CA ALA A 147 -1.60 5.86 6.96
C ALA A 147 -1.87 4.51 7.62
N ASP A 148 -1.08 4.14 8.62
CA ASP A 148 -1.25 2.89 9.37
C ASP A 148 -2.56 2.87 10.16
N ASP A 149 -2.89 3.96 10.82
CA ASP A 149 -4.17 4.10 11.54
C ASP A 149 -5.37 3.98 10.58
N ALA A 150 -5.28 4.57 9.40
CA ALA A 150 -6.31 4.45 8.37
C ALA A 150 -6.43 3.00 7.85
N LEU A 151 -5.31 2.33 7.64
CA LEU A 151 -5.28 0.91 7.28
C LEU A 151 -5.95 0.05 8.35
N TYR A 152 -5.65 0.32 9.61
CA TYR A 152 -6.28 -0.39 10.73
C TYR A 152 -7.81 -0.21 10.71
N GLN A 153 -8.30 0.99 10.43
CA GLN A 153 -9.73 1.25 10.28
C GLN A 153 -10.32 0.47 9.10
N ALA A 154 -9.62 0.40 7.98
CA ALA A 154 -10.05 -0.40 6.81
C ALA A 154 -10.22 -1.88 7.18
N LYS A 155 -9.28 -2.43 7.93
CA LYS A 155 -9.34 -3.82 8.41
C LYS A 155 -10.51 -4.02 9.38
N ARG A 156 -10.71 -3.12 10.32
CA ARG A 156 -11.77 -3.22 11.32
C ARG A 156 -13.16 -3.05 10.76
N SER A 157 -13.31 -2.27 9.71
CA SER A 157 -14.63 -1.99 9.11
C SER A 157 -15.06 -3.03 8.07
N GLY A 158 -14.26 -4.07 7.85
CA GLY A 158 -14.67 -5.21 7.02
C GLY A 158 -13.68 -5.63 5.94
N ARG A 159 -12.51 -5.02 5.87
CA ARG A 159 -11.47 -5.29 4.86
C ARG A 159 -11.92 -4.95 3.44
N ASN A 160 -11.10 -5.22 2.46
CA ASN A 160 -11.35 -4.94 1.04
C ASN A 160 -11.92 -3.55 0.82
N ARG A 161 -11.21 -2.55 1.32
CA ARG A 161 -11.63 -1.15 1.24
C ARG A 161 -10.48 -0.20 1.47
N THR A 162 -10.69 1.04 1.08
CA THR A 162 -9.76 2.14 1.30
C THR A 162 -10.34 3.10 2.33
N VAL A 163 -9.53 3.49 3.30
CA VAL A 163 -9.84 4.53 4.27
C VAL A 163 -8.80 5.63 4.14
N ALA A 164 -9.25 6.87 4.01
CA ALA A 164 -8.37 8.05 3.99
C ALA A 164 -8.31 8.67 5.39
N SER A 165 -7.08 8.97 5.85
CA SER A 165 -6.87 9.67 7.12
C SER A 165 -7.43 11.10 7.03
N GLY A 166 -8.00 11.57 8.13
CA GLY A 166 -8.51 12.94 8.24
C GLY A 166 -9.87 13.16 7.57
N VAL A 167 -10.48 12.11 7.01
CA VAL A 167 -11.90 12.16 6.64
C VAL A 167 -12.70 11.79 7.88
N ALA A 168 -13.62 12.65 8.28
CA ALA A 168 -14.54 12.34 9.35
C ALA A 168 -15.30 11.07 8.97
N GLU A 169 -15.31 10.06 9.86
CA GLU A 169 -16.18 8.92 9.66
C GLU A 169 -17.60 9.42 9.52
N ALA A 170 -18.28 8.98 8.44
CA ALA A 170 -19.70 9.22 8.34
C ALA A 170 -20.34 8.65 9.62
N PRO A 171 -21.19 9.43 10.31
CA PRO A 171 -21.83 8.90 11.50
C PRO A 171 -22.56 7.62 11.11
N VAL A 172 -22.23 6.56 11.83
CA VAL A 172 -22.92 5.29 11.68
C VAL A 172 -24.34 5.55 12.17
N GLY A 173 -25.17 5.81 11.21
CA GLY A 173 -26.58 5.97 11.47
C GLY A 173 -27.25 4.61 11.61
#